data_6f6cb9e0a58f3c9b35b547cbe3613d4f
#
_entry.id   6f6cb9e0a58f3c9b35b547cbe3613d4f
#
_cell.length_a   1.000
_cell.length_b   1.000
_cell.length_c   1.000
_cell.angle_alpha   90.00
_cell.angle_beta   90.00
_cell.angle_gamma   90.00
#
_symmetry.space_group_name_H-M   'P 1'
#
loop_
_entity.id
_entity.type
_entity.pdbx_description
1 polymer ?
#
loop_
_entity_poly.entity_id
_entity_poly.type
_entity_poly.pdbx_seq_one_letter_code
_entity_poly.pdbx_strand_id
1 'polypeptide(L)'
;MNVKGGGKAGIIEETGAAKYRTKIDDKVIEVDREILPDFIKDSFLDGNYRTVKTTEEITVYRVFGGNAKSTGSFVTSEKAISRIDAKIDMALLPGWKNTRMYEAEIIIPKGQQINIGKVAPQAIESTGTILKGGVDQIVLPRNWSSDWIINIKSVPNK
;
A
#
# COMPACT_ATOMS: atom_id res chain seq x y z
N MET A 1 -25.99 6.21 9.96
CA MET A 1 -25.75 6.79 10.11
C MET A 1 -25.60 7.06 10.45
N ASN A 2 -25.62 6.88 10.01
CA ASN A 2 -25.28 7.45 10.22
C ASN A 2 -25.21 7.80 10.25
N VAL A 3 -25.21 7.78 9.75
CA VAL A 3 -25.07 8.38 9.77
C VAL A 3 -25.03 8.57 9.87
N LYS A 4 -24.93 8.75 9.76
CA LYS A 4 -24.90 9.16 9.89
C LYS A 4 -24.97 9.54 9.90
N GLY A 5 -25.10 9.58 9.71
CA GLY A 5 -25.29 10.04 9.64
C GLY A 5 -25.33 10.65 9.26
N GLY A 6 -25.37 10.99 9.37
CA GLY A 6 -25.30 11.79 8.42
C GLY A 6 -25.12 13.14 8.37
N GLY A 7 -25.18 13.89 8.67
CA GLY A 7 -25.31 15.25 8.68
C GLY A 7 -24.24 16.08 8.08
N LYS A 8 -24.12 17.25 8.51
CA LYS A 8 -23.20 18.24 7.98
C LYS A 8 -21.83 18.11 8.57
N ALA A 9 -21.75 17.73 9.81
CA ALA A 9 -20.48 17.38 10.39
C ALA A 9 -19.83 16.28 9.57
N GLY A 10 -20.64 15.45 8.92
CA GLY A 10 -20.14 14.41 8.05
C GLY A 10 -19.31 14.91 6.88
N ILE A 11 -19.54 16.15 6.42
CA ILE A 11 -18.74 16.70 5.33
C ILE A 11 -17.28 16.80 5.76
N ILE A 12 -17.01 17.32 6.94
CA ILE A 12 -15.65 17.44 7.42
C ILE A 12 -15.05 16.07 7.67
N GLU A 13 -15.83 15.16 8.22
CA GLU A 13 -15.36 13.79 8.45
C GLU A 13 -15.03 13.08 7.15
N GLU A 14 -15.88 13.26 6.13
CA GLU A 14 -15.62 12.67 4.83
C GLU A 14 -14.33 13.18 4.22
N THR A 15 -14.08 14.48 4.34
CA THR A 15 -12.84 15.06 3.84
C THR A 15 -11.64 14.45 4.54
N GLY A 16 -11.69 14.30 5.88
CA GLY A 16 -10.63 13.65 6.62
C GLY A 16 -10.48 12.18 6.25
N ALA A 17 -11.60 11.47 6.11
CA ALA A 17 -11.57 10.06 5.73
C ALA A 17 -11.07 9.88 4.31
N ALA A 18 -11.41 10.79 3.40
CA ALA A 18 -11.00 10.70 1.99
C ALA A 18 -9.49 10.74 1.84
N LYS A 19 -8.79 11.41 2.76
CA LYS A 19 -7.32 11.48 2.74
C LYS A 19 -6.68 10.09 2.82
N TYR A 20 -7.36 9.15 3.49
CA TYR A 20 -6.82 7.81 3.73
C TYR A 20 -7.54 6.73 2.91
N ARG A 21 -8.45 7.14 2.04
CA ARG A 21 -9.23 6.20 1.25
C ARG A 21 -8.36 5.52 0.21
N THR A 22 -8.54 4.21 0.03
CA THR A 22 -7.81 3.44 -0.97
C THR A 22 -8.74 3.01 -2.10
N LYS A 23 -8.14 2.57 -3.21
CA LYS A 23 -8.91 2.10 -4.37
C LYS A 23 -9.56 0.76 -4.14
N ILE A 24 -9.25 0.09 -3.04
CA ILE A 24 -9.83 -1.22 -2.73
C ILE A 24 -10.84 -1.16 -1.58
N ASP A 25 -11.20 0.03 -1.12
CA ASP A 25 -12.12 0.16 0.03
C ASP A 25 -13.46 -0.52 -0.20
N ASP A 26 -13.93 -0.59 -1.45
CA ASP A 26 -15.21 -1.22 -1.78
C ASP A 26 -15.12 -2.76 -1.86
N LYS A 27 -13.93 -3.32 -1.68
CA LYS A 27 -13.70 -4.77 -1.79
C LYS A 27 -13.29 -5.40 -0.47
N VAL A 28 -13.44 -4.66 0.62
CA VAL A 28 -13.01 -5.11 1.94
C VAL A 28 -14.05 -4.71 2.98
N ILE A 29 -14.00 -5.39 4.14
CA ILE A 29 -14.75 -4.98 5.32
C ILE A 29 -13.76 -4.78 6.45
N GLU A 30 -13.99 -3.77 7.27
CA GLU A 30 -13.12 -3.47 8.40
C GLU A 30 -13.33 -4.49 9.50
N VAL A 31 -12.24 -4.93 10.10
CA VAL A 31 -12.24 -5.85 11.25
C VAL A 31 -11.44 -5.21 12.38
N ASP A 32 -11.29 -5.91 13.50
CA ASP A 32 -10.55 -5.39 14.62
C ASP A 32 -9.12 -5.06 14.22
N ARG A 33 -8.66 -3.88 14.63
CA ARG A 33 -7.36 -3.37 14.22
C ARG A 33 -6.23 -4.24 14.77
N GLU A 34 -5.40 -4.72 13.86
CA GLU A 34 -4.17 -5.41 14.22
C GLU A 34 -3.14 -4.38 14.67
N ILE A 35 -2.42 -4.67 15.75
CA ILE A 35 -1.36 -3.78 16.23
C ILE A 35 -0.09 -4.10 15.48
N LEU A 36 0.31 -3.22 14.57
CA LEU A 36 1.52 -3.41 13.78
C LEU A 36 2.73 -2.83 14.49
N PRO A 37 3.93 -3.37 14.24
CA PRO A 37 5.16 -2.76 14.75
C PRO A 37 5.29 -1.32 14.25
N ASP A 38 5.97 -0.48 15.03
CA ASP A 38 6.08 0.94 14.73
C ASP A 38 6.65 1.21 13.34
N PHE A 39 7.66 0.43 12.92
CA PHE A 39 8.28 0.69 11.61
C PHE A 39 7.29 0.44 10.45
N ILE A 40 6.32 -0.44 10.63
CA ILE A 40 5.26 -0.66 9.63
C ILE A 40 4.20 0.42 9.77
N LYS A 41 3.76 0.71 10.98
CA LYS A 41 2.77 1.76 11.23
C LYS A 41 3.24 3.09 10.67
N ASP A 42 4.51 3.44 10.91
CA ASP A 42 5.06 4.72 10.48
C ASP A 42 5.24 4.81 8.96
N SER A 43 5.20 3.69 8.26
CA SER A 43 5.24 3.69 6.79
C SER A 43 3.91 4.12 6.19
N PHE A 44 2.83 4.11 6.97
CA PHE A 44 1.53 4.63 6.54
C PHE A 44 1.44 6.13 6.80
N LEU A 45 0.80 6.83 5.89
CA LEU A 45 0.58 8.27 6.00
C LEU A 45 -0.08 8.57 7.35
N ASP A 46 0.55 9.43 8.15
CA ASP A 46 0.09 9.82 9.49
C ASP A 46 -0.07 8.62 10.44
N GLY A 47 0.56 7.50 10.15
CA GLY A 47 0.38 6.29 10.93
C GLY A 47 -1.03 5.72 10.84
N ASN A 48 -1.80 6.13 9.85
CA ASN A 48 -3.21 5.75 9.72
C ASN A 48 -3.33 4.52 8.82
N TYR A 49 -3.78 3.43 9.41
CA TYR A 49 -4.09 2.21 8.66
C TYR A 49 -5.31 1.53 9.23
N ARG A 50 -5.95 0.71 8.41
CA ARG A 50 -7.11 -0.08 8.84
C ARG A 50 -6.81 -1.54 8.59
N THR A 51 -7.27 -2.39 9.49
CA THR A 51 -7.21 -3.84 9.30
C THR A 51 -8.54 -4.28 8.71
N VAL A 52 -8.47 -4.99 7.60
CA VAL A 52 -9.65 -5.34 6.82
C VAL A 52 -9.56 -6.78 6.36
N LYS A 53 -10.72 -7.32 5.97
CA LYS A 53 -10.81 -8.65 5.36
C LYS A 53 -11.37 -8.48 3.95
N THR A 54 -10.74 -9.14 2.99
CA THR A 54 -11.18 -9.06 1.59
C THR A 54 -12.53 -9.77 1.42
N THR A 55 -13.44 -9.13 0.67
CA THR A 55 -14.76 -9.71 0.35
C THR A 55 -14.81 -10.31 -1.04
N GLU A 56 -13.76 -10.08 -1.83
CA GLU A 56 -13.59 -10.66 -3.16
C GLU A 56 -12.10 -10.68 -3.49
N GLU A 57 -11.73 -11.26 -4.61
CA GLU A 57 -10.34 -11.24 -5.07
C GLU A 57 -9.94 -9.80 -5.37
N ILE A 58 -8.70 -9.44 -5.01
CA ILE A 58 -8.17 -8.10 -5.25
C ILE A 58 -6.82 -8.24 -5.95
N THR A 59 -6.65 -7.54 -7.07
CA THR A 59 -5.37 -7.50 -7.78
C THR A 59 -4.53 -6.36 -7.23
N VAL A 60 -3.30 -6.69 -6.86
CA VAL A 60 -2.33 -5.70 -6.35
C VAL A 60 -0.99 -5.93 -7.02
N TYR A 61 -0.07 -5.01 -6.79
CA TYR A 61 1.22 -4.98 -7.50
C TYR A 61 2.35 -4.72 -6.52
N ARG A 62 3.49 -5.39 -6.76
CA ARG A 62 4.70 -5.17 -5.97
C ARG A 62 5.87 -4.95 -6.91
N VAL A 63 6.53 -3.80 -6.80
CA VAL A 63 7.81 -3.58 -7.49
C VAL A 63 8.93 -4.13 -6.62
N PHE A 64 9.88 -4.81 -7.25
CA PHE A 64 10.95 -5.48 -6.52
C PHE A 64 12.20 -5.63 -7.37
N GLY A 65 13.27 -6.10 -6.75
CA GLY A 65 14.55 -6.33 -7.37
C GLY A 65 15.66 -6.00 -6.41
N GLY A 66 16.88 -6.45 -6.69
CA GLY A 66 17.97 -6.29 -5.75
C GLY A 66 17.68 -7.02 -4.45
N ASN A 67 17.75 -6.30 -3.33
CA ASN A 67 17.47 -6.89 -2.01
C ASN A 67 15.98 -7.04 -1.73
N ALA A 68 15.12 -6.39 -2.51
CA ALA A 68 13.67 -6.52 -2.34
C ALA A 68 13.17 -7.73 -3.13
N LYS A 69 12.48 -8.64 -2.46
CA LYS A 69 11.99 -9.88 -3.06
C LYS A 69 10.54 -9.75 -3.50
N SER A 70 10.13 -10.60 -4.46
CA SER A 70 8.76 -10.61 -4.96
C SER A 70 7.75 -10.94 -3.86
N THR A 71 8.17 -11.64 -2.80
CA THR A 71 7.30 -12.07 -1.72
C THR A 71 7.29 -11.14 -0.52
N GLY A 72 7.83 -9.92 -0.64
CA GLY A 72 7.71 -8.93 0.41
C GLY A 72 6.26 -8.54 0.64
N SER A 73 5.95 -8.00 1.84
CA SER A 73 4.57 -7.77 2.26
C SER A 73 3.96 -6.47 1.76
N PHE A 74 4.76 -5.51 1.30
CA PHE A 74 4.25 -4.19 0.89
C PHE A 74 3.87 -4.20 -0.58
N VAL A 75 2.60 -3.93 -0.86
CA VAL A 75 2.07 -3.89 -2.23
C VAL A 75 1.18 -2.67 -2.40
N THR A 76 0.79 -2.38 -3.64
CA THR A 76 -0.09 -1.26 -3.96
C THR A 76 -1.18 -1.70 -4.93
N SER A 77 -2.19 -0.85 -5.09
CA SER A 77 -3.36 -1.16 -5.89
C SER A 77 -3.19 -0.87 -7.38
N GLU A 78 -2.09 -0.21 -7.79
CA GLU A 78 -1.91 0.20 -9.17
C GLU A 78 -0.56 -0.23 -9.73
N LYS A 79 -0.51 -0.45 -11.04
CA LYS A 79 0.73 -0.77 -11.74
C LYS A 79 1.70 0.39 -11.68
N ALA A 80 2.99 0.09 -11.61
CA ALA A 80 4.03 1.09 -11.76
C ALA A 80 4.11 1.55 -13.20
N ILE A 81 4.21 2.86 -13.42
CA ILE A 81 4.41 3.42 -14.74
C ILE A 81 5.89 3.31 -15.11
N SER A 82 6.77 3.61 -14.18
CA SER A 82 8.22 3.55 -14.36
C SER A 82 8.91 3.32 -13.02
N ARG A 83 10.21 3.01 -13.08
CA ARG A 83 11.01 2.84 -11.84
C ARG A 83 11.08 4.12 -11.05
N ILE A 84 11.17 5.27 -11.72
CA ILE A 84 11.23 6.57 -11.06
C ILE A 84 9.90 6.87 -10.37
N ASP A 85 8.80 6.65 -11.06
CA ASP A 85 7.49 6.89 -10.46
C ASP A 85 7.26 5.99 -9.25
N ALA A 86 7.66 4.72 -9.36
CA ALA A 86 7.55 3.80 -8.24
C ALA A 86 8.34 4.27 -7.02
N LYS A 87 9.56 4.76 -7.26
CA LYS A 87 10.41 5.27 -6.17
C LYS A 87 9.73 6.43 -5.45
N ILE A 88 9.17 7.36 -6.20
CA ILE A 88 8.56 8.56 -5.65
C ILE A 88 7.23 8.22 -4.97
N ASP A 89 6.36 7.49 -5.67
CA ASP A 89 5.00 7.24 -5.23
C ASP A 89 4.93 6.26 -4.06
N MET A 90 5.84 5.29 -4.03
CA MET A 90 5.94 4.33 -2.93
C MET A 90 6.96 4.77 -1.88
N ALA A 91 7.61 5.94 -2.08
CA ALA A 91 8.60 6.50 -1.16
C ALA A 91 9.67 5.47 -0.80
N LEU A 92 10.27 4.84 -1.81
CA LEU A 92 11.26 3.78 -1.62
C LEU A 92 12.64 4.38 -1.41
N LEU A 93 13.11 4.35 -0.16
CA LEU A 93 14.42 4.91 0.17
C LEU A 93 15.54 4.11 -0.50
N PRO A 94 16.58 4.80 -1.02
CA PRO A 94 17.71 4.10 -1.66
C PRO A 94 18.37 3.06 -0.76
N GLY A 95 18.41 3.31 0.55
CA GLY A 95 19.03 2.39 1.49
C GLY A 95 18.32 1.04 1.59
N TRP A 96 17.07 0.96 1.16
CA TRP A 96 16.33 -0.31 1.15
C TRP A 96 16.75 -1.21 -0.01
N LYS A 97 17.48 -0.67 -0.98
CA LYS A 97 18.08 -1.41 -2.09
C LYS A 97 17.07 -2.19 -2.94
N ASN A 98 15.89 -1.60 -3.11
CA ASN A 98 14.91 -2.09 -4.08
C ASN A 98 15.24 -1.45 -5.43
N THR A 99 15.63 -2.27 -6.42
CA THR A 99 15.98 -1.77 -7.74
C THR A 99 14.77 -1.45 -8.59
N ARG A 100 13.58 -1.90 -8.21
CA ARG A 100 12.33 -1.67 -8.92
C ARG A 100 12.37 -2.17 -10.37
N MET A 101 13.20 -3.15 -10.65
CA MET A 101 13.36 -3.66 -12.01
C MET A 101 12.17 -4.48 -12.47
N TYR A 102 11.47 -5.09 -11.53
CA TYR A 102 10.38 -6.02 -11.81
C TYR A 102 9.13 -5.63 -11.05
N GLU A 103 7.99 -6.06 -11.59
CA GLU A 103 6.71 -5.91 -10.91
C GLU A 103 5.97 -7.22 -10.91
N ALA A 104 5.56 -7.67 -9.74
CA ALA A 104 4.70 -8.84 -9.59
C ALA A 104 3.25 -8.39 -9.57
N GLU A 105 2.43 -9.06 -10.34
CA GLU A 105 0.97 -8.91 -10.29
C GLU A 105 0.45 -10.02 -9.40
N ILE A 106 -0.30 -9.64 -8.36
CA ILE A 106 -0.68 -10.53 -7.27
C ILE A 106 -2.19 -10.49 -7.11
N ILE A 107 -2.81 -11.67 -6.98
CA ILE A 107 -4.23 -11.75 -6.65
C ILE A 107 -4.37 -12.19 -5.21
N ILE A 108 -4.92 -11.31 -4.38
CA ILE A 108 -5.25 -11.63 -2.99
C ILE A 108 -6.58 -12.35 -3.01
N PRO A 109 -6.67 -13.58 -2.47
CA PRO A 109 -7.96 -14.28 -2.43
C PRO A 109 -8.97 -13.60 -1.52
N LYS A 110 -10.23 -13.92 -1.71
CA LYS A 110 -11.31 -13.54 -0.79
C LYS A 110 -11.03 -14.12 0.59
N GLY A 111 -11.37 -13.35 1.62
CA GLY A 111 -11.30 -13.82 3.01
C GLY A 111 -9.96 -13.61 3.68
N GLN A 112 -9.06 -12.85 3.08
CA GLN A 112 -7.73 -12.58 3.63
C GLN A 112 -7.73 -11.32 4.48
N GLN A 113 -7.03 -11.37 5.61
CA GLN A 113 -6.84 -10.19 6.44
C GLN A 113 -5.59 -9.44 5.97
N ILE A 114 -5.75 -8.14 5.73
CA ILE A 114 -4.69 -7.27 5.27
C ILE A 114 -4.79 -5.92 5.99
N ASN A 115 -3.75 -5.11 5.91
CA ASN A 115 -3.76 -3.76 6.47
C ASN A 115 -3.60 -2.77 5.33
N ILE A 116 -4.42 -1.72 5.32
CA ILE A 116 -4.47 -0.78 4.19
C ILE A 116 -4.43 0.66 4.64
N GLY A 117 -3.85 1.50 3.80
CA GLY A 117 -3.76 2.94 4.01
C GLY A 117 -3.01 3.56 2.84
N LYS A 118 -2.36 4.68 3.10
CA LYS A 118 -1.57 5.39 2.09
C LYS A 118 -0.09 5.36 2.46
N VAL A 119 0.77 5.46 1.46
CA VAL A 119 2.22 5.49 1.69
C VAL A 119 2.61 6.85 2.28
N ALA A 120 3.32 6.84 3.40
CA ALA A 120 3.85 8.06 4.00
C ALA A 120 5.01 8.61 3.17
N PRO A 121 5.22 9.93 3.13
CA PRO A 121 6.41 10.48 2.50
C PRO A 121 7.67 10.07 3.27
N GLN A 122 8.80 10.01 2.57
CA GLN A 122 10.08 9.67 3.16
C GLN A 122 11.12 10.68 2.72
N ALA A 123 12.01 11.07 3.63
CA ALA A 123 13.11 11.98 3.33
C ALA A 123 14.38 11.19 3.11
N ILE A 124 15.10 11.52 2.03
CA ILE A 124 16.45 10.99 1.81
C ILE A 124 17.37 11.88 2.62
N GLU A 125 17.94 11.37 3.71
CA GLU A 125 18.68 12.17 4.68
C GLU A 125 19.88 12.87 4.04
N SER A 126 20.59 12.18 3.16
CA SER A 126 21.82 12.71 2.58
C SER A 126 21.58 13.92 1.68
N THR A 127 20.40 14.04 1.08
CA THR A 127 20.11 15.11 0.11
C THR A 127 18.96 16.03 0.54
N GLY A 128 18.18 15.63 1.54
CA GLY A 128 16.98 16.36 1.93
C GLY A 128 15.82 16.20 0.97
N THR A 129 15.99 15.38 -0.07
CA THR A 129 14.92 15.14 -1.04
C THR A 129 13.78 14.39 -0.38
N ILE A 130 12.54 14.83 -0.66
CA ILE A 130 11.34 14.16 -0.16
C ILE A 130 10.75 13.29 -1.25
N LEU A 131 10.59 12.00 -0.96
CA LEU A 131 9.82 11.10 -1.80
C LEU A 131 8.38 11.18 -1.30
N LYS A 132 7.47 11.62 -2.16
CA LYS A 132 6.15 12.08 -1.68
C LYS A 132 5.24 10.97 -1.18
N GLY A 133 5.39 9.73 -1.67
CA GLY A 133 4.45 8.67 -1.32
C GLY A 133 3.05 8.97 -1.85
N GLY A 134 2.05 8.57 -1.10
CA GLY A 134 0.65 8.97 -1.35
C GLY A 134 -0.20 7.97 -2.10
N VAL A 135 0.39 6.95 -2.72
CA VAL A 135 -0.39 5.87 -3.32
C VAL A 135 -0.86 4.90 -2.25
N ASP A 136 -1.74 4.00 -2.62
CA ASP A 136 -2.23 3.00 -1.68
C ASP A 136 -1.10 2.12 -1.18
N GLN A 137 -1.10 1.86 0.13
CA GLN A 137 -0.20 0.89 0.73
C GLN A 137 -1.04 -0.22 1.33
N ILE A 138 -0.74 -1.43 0.90
CA ILE A 138 -1.40 -2.63 1.39
C ILE A 138 -0.31 -3.53 1.96
N VAL A 139 -0.48 -3.97 3.21
CA VAL A 139 0.49 -4.85 3.85
C VAL A 139 -0.13 -6.24 3.93
N LEU A 140 0.46 -7.18 3.22
CA LEU A 140 0.03 -8.57 3.17
C LEU A 140 0.54 -9.31 4.41
N PRO A 141 -0.10 -10.43 4.79
CA PRO A 141 0.43 -11.28 5.88
C PRO A 141 1.86 -11.71 5.60
N ARG A 142 2.65 -11.88 6.66
CA ARG A 142 4.10 -12.14 6.51
C ARG A 142 4.41 -13.34 5.63
N ASN A 143 3.60 -14.38 5.70
CA ASN A 143 3.88 -15.63 4.97
C ASN A 143 2.81 -15.87 3.90
N TRP A 144 2.41 -14.80 3.20
CA TRP A 144 1.44 -14.95 2.14
C TRP A 144 2.01 -15.87 1.04
N SER A 145 1.11 -16.57 0.36
CA SER A 145 1.50 -17.61 -0.59
C SER A 145 2.03 -17.00 -1.88
N SER A 146 3.21 -17.45 -2.33
CA SER A 146 3.74 -17.04 -3.62
C SER A 146 2.84 -17.49 -4.78
N ASP A 147 1.91 -18.41 -4.53
CA ASP A 147 0.94 -18.83 -5.55
C ASP A 147 -0.01 -17.71 -5.94
N TRP A 148 -0.10 -16.65 -5.13
CA TRP A 148 -0.92 -15.47 -5.48
C TRP A 148 -0.30 -14.65 -6.62
N ILE A 149 0.97 -14.84 -6.91
CA ILE A 149 1.65 -14.13 -8.00
C ILE A 149 1.23 -14.77 -9.31
N ILE A 150 0.59 -13.99 -10.18
CA ILE A 150 0.11 -14.51 -11.47
C ILE A 150 0.97 -14.05 -12.64
N ASN A 151 1.81 -13.04 -12.45
CA ASN A 151 2.65 -12.53 -13.51
C ASN A 151 3.80 -11.71 -12.94
N ILE A 152 4.94 -11.74 -13.61
CA ILE A 152 6.08 -10.87 -13.28
C ILE A 152 6.57 -10.28 -14.58
N LYS A 153 6.76 -8.97 -14.61
CA LYS A 153 7.26 -8.30 -15.81
C LYS A 153 8.27 -7.23 -15.43
N SER A 154 9.00 -6.75 -16.44
CA SER A 154 9.96 -5.67 -16.24
C SER A 154 9.25 -4.33 -16.09
N VAL A 155 9.82 -3.46 -15.27
CA VAL A 155 9.32 -2.09 -15.09
C VAL A 155 10.19 -1.17 -15.94
N PRO A 156 9.60 -0.31 -16.78
CA PRO A 156 10.38 0.61 -17.61
C PRO A 156 11.24 1.54 -16.77
N ASN A 157 12.37 1.93 -17.33
CA ASN A 157 13.27 2.85 -16.66
C ASN A 157 12.59 4.20 -16.41
N LYS A 158 11.80 4.62 -17.35
CA LYS A 158 11.01 5.85 -17.20
C LYS A 158 9.86 5.92 -18.19
#